data_2e97209d71f7793a98bcb90dd5c9e978
#
_entry.id   2e97209d71f7793a98bcb90dd5c9e978
#
_cell.length_a   1.000
_cell.length_b   1.000
_cell.length_c   1.000
_cell.angle_alpha   90.00
_cell.angle_beta   90.00
_cell.angle_gamma   90.00
#
_symmetry.space_group_name_H-M   'P 1'
#
loop_
_entity.id
_entity.type
_entity.pdbx_description
1 polymer ?
#
loop_
_entity_poly.entity_id
_entity_poly.type
_entity_poly.pdbx_seq_one_letter_code
_entity_poly.pdbx_strand_id
1 'polypeptide(L)'
;LVFESFNEIHDGGWGWGANRNDGGKQYKCLNEWNQAFVDAVRASGGENTDRILGIPAYCTNVDIAIETFVFPEDTAKDRLMMAVHCYDPYDYTLPATKSEWGHTANASNKVAGDNEADLKKVFEKIYSNFISKGIPVYMGEFGCVNRATAREQAFQQYYLKYYAKLAKTYGVPAILWDNGAKGAGNEKHAFIDHGTGEYCSPEAKAAVQALVGSYTNSLTLDDIYRNAPKN
;
A
#
# COMPACT_ATOMS: atom_id res chain seq x y z
N LEU A 1 1.53 -10.59 -16.46
CA LEU A 1 0.56 -10.81 -15.39
C LEU A 1 1.31 -11.38 -14.17
N VAL A 2 1.13 -10.78 -12.99
CA VAL A 2 1.62 -11.29 -11.70
C VAL A 2 0.49 -12.07 -11.04
N PHE A 3 0.79 -13.24 -10.47
CA PHE A 3 -0.15 -13.93 -9.60
C PHE A 3 0.22 -13.66 -8.15
N GLU A 4 -0.75 -13.35 -7.32
CA GLU A 4 -0.61 -13.23 -5.87
C GLU A 4 -1.35 -14.38 -5.18
N SER A 5 -0.75 -14.95 -4.12
CA SER A 5 -1.31 -16.16 -3.50
C SER A 5 -2.59 -15.86 -2.70
N PHE A 6 -2.58 -14.81 -1.92
CA PHE A 6 -3.66 -14.43 -1.01
C PHE A 6 -3.74 -12.90 -0.91
N ASN A 7 -4.82 -12.39 -0.33
CA ASN A 7 -4.93 -11.02 0.08
C ASN A 7 -4.38 -10.84 1.51
N GLU A 8 -5.14 -10.33 2.43
CA GLU A 8 -4.77 -9.98 3.81
C GLU A 8 -5.13 -11.09 4.79
N ILE A 9 -4.40 -12.21 4.77
CA ILE A 9 -4.66 -13.33 5.68
C ILE A 9 -4.36 -12.91 7.12
N HIS A 10 -5.35 -13.04 7.99
CA HIS A 10 -5.26 -12.70 9.41
C HIS A 10 -6.25 -13.54 10.25
N ASP A 11 -6.10 -13.49 11.57
CA ASP A 11 -6.88 -14.25 12.56
C ASP A 11 -8.12 -13.50 13.12
N GLY A 12 -8.58 -12.45 12.44
CA GLY A 12 -9.63 -11.56 12.92
C GLY A 12 -9.15 -10.35 13.70
N GLY A 13 -7.89 -10.32 14.11
CA GLY A 13 -7.27 -9.21 14.83
C GLY A 13 -6.33 -8.35 14.01
N TRP A 14 -6.31 -8.49 12.70
CA TRP A 14 -5.47 -7.73 11.76
C TRP A 14 -3.99 -7.70 12.16
N GLY A 15 -3.47 -8.83 12.64
CA GLY A 15 -2.12 -8.94 13.15
C GLY A 15 -1.90 -8.38 14.56
N TRP A 16 -2.93 -7.80 15.17
CA TRP A 16 -2.91 -7.24 16.53
C TRP A 16 -3.78 -8.03 17.52
N GLY A 17 -4.44 -9.11 17.06
CA GLY A 17 -5.32 -9.93 17.85
C GLY A 17 -4.59 -10.77 18.91
N ALA A 18 -5.38 -11.47 19.74
CA ALA A 18 -4.87 -12.32 20.82
C ALA A 18 -3.95 -13.45 20.32
N ASN A 19 -4.16 -13.90 19.08
CA ASN A 19 -3.38 -14.98 18.48
C ASN A 19 -2.01 -14.54 17.94
N ARG A 20 -1.67 -13.27 17.98
CA ARG A 20 -0.35 -12.78 17.56
C ARG A 20 0.79 -13.49 18.28
N ASN A 21 0.57 -13.88 19.52
CA ASN A 21 1.56 -14.46 20.41
C ASN A 21 1.39 -15.98 20.63
N ASP A 22 0.74 -16.70 19.71
CA ASP A 22 0.51 -18.15 19.81
C ASP A 22 1.74 -19.00 19.44
N GLY A 23 2.92 -18.49 19.55
CA GLY A 23 4.17 -19.12 19.14
C GLY A 23 4.46 -19.02 17.65
N GLY A 24 3.78 -18.14 16.93
CA GLY A 24 3.98 -17.89 15.51
C GLY A 24 3.29 -18.92 14.60
N LYS A 25 2.28 -19.63 15.10
CA LYS A 25 1.57 -20.67 14.34
C LYS A 25 0.93 -20.12 13.06
N GLN A 26 0.25 -18.97 13.15
CA GLN A 26 -0.39 -18.36 11.99
C GLN A 26 0.64 -17.96 10.93
N TYR A 27 1.75 -17.37 11.35
CA TYR A 27 2.82 -16.96 10.45
C TYR A 27 3.45 -18.14 9.73
N LYS A 28 3.66 -19.24 10.46
CA LYS A 28 4.17 -20.49 9.88
C LYS A 28 3.18 -21.07 8.86
N CYS A 29 1.90 -21.15 9.21
CA CYS A 29 0.86 -21.61 8.28
C CYS A 29 0.84 -20.80 6.99
N LEU A 30 0.88 -19.47 7.09
CA LEU A 30 0.90 -18.62 5.88
C LEU A 30 2.17 -18.85 5.05
N ASN A 31 3.33 -18.95 5.68
CA ASN A 31 4.58 -19.24 4.96
C ASN A 31 4.53 -20.61 4.25
N GLU A 32 3.96 -21.63 4.89
CA GLU A 32 3.74 -22.94 4.28
C GLU A 32 2.76 -22.86 3.10
N TRP A 33 1.68 -22.10 3.23
CA TRP A 33 0.72 -21.89 2.13
C TRP A 33 1.33 -21.10 0.97
N ASN A 34 2.16 -20.12 1.25
CA ASN A 34 2.90 -19.38 0.23
C ASN A 34 3.86 -20.30 -0.53
N GLN A 35 4.56 -21.22 0.17
CA GLN A 35 5.40 -22.22 -0.48
C GLN A 35 4.56 -23.15 -1.37
N ALA A 36 3.46 -23.67 -0.85
CA ALA A 36 2.57 -24.55 -1.62
C ALA A 36 1.99 -23.86 -2.87
N PHE A 37 1.70 -22.57 -2.79
CA PHE A 37 1.28 -21.77 -3.93
C PHE A 37 2.39 -21.69 -5.00
N VAL A 38 3.62 -21.36 -4.61
CA VAL A 38 4.77 -21.30 -5.54
C VAL A 38 4.95 -22.65 -6.23
N ASP A 39 4.99 -23.73 -5.46
CA ASP A 39 5.16 -25.08 -5.99
C ASP A 39 4.06 -25.47 -6.99
N ALA A 40 2.81 -25.17 -6.66
CA ALA A 40 1.66 -25.47 -7.52
C ALA A 40 1.70 -24.67 -8.83
N VAL A 41 2.03 -23.39 -8.76
CA VAL A 41 2.15 -22.55 -9.97
C VAL A 41 3.29 -23.05 -10.85
N ARG A 42 4.45 -23.34 -10.31
CA ARG A 42 5.60 -23.88 -11.08
C ARG A 42 5.28 -25.23 -11.71
N ALA A 43 4.65 -26.13 -10.96
CA ALA A 43 4.24 -27.46 -11.45
C ALA A 43 3.20 -27.40 -12.58
N SER A 44 2.42 -26.34 -12.68
CA SER A 44 1.43 -26.19 -13.76
C SER A 44 2.04 -25.97 -15.16
N GLY A 45 3.32 -25.64 -15.23
CA GLY A 45 4.07 -25.54 -16.48
C GLY A 45 3.72 -24.35 -17.37
N GLY A 46 4.14 -24.39 -18.63
CA GLY A 46 3.93 -23.31 -19.60
C GLY A 46 4.54 -21.98 -19.12
N GLU A 47 3.86 -20.87 -19.36
CA GLU A 47 4.27 -19.54 -18.91
C GLU A 47 4.40 -19.38 -17.38
N ASN A 48 3.85 -20.32 -16.62
CA ASN A 48 3.91 -20.28 -15.16
C ASN A 48 5.26 -20.74 -14.61
N THR A 49 6.08 -21.42 -15.42
CA THR A 49 7.45 -21.78 -15.01
C THR A 49 8.34 -20.57 -14.74
N ASP A 50 8.00 -19.40 -15.31
CA ASP A 50 8.80 -18.15 -15.21
C ASP A 50 7.95 -16.92 -14.84
N ARG A 51 6.71 -17.13 -14.42
CA ARG A 51 5.78 -16.06 -14.01
C ARG A 51 6.26 -15.41 -12.72
N ILE A 52 6.17 -14.07 -12.65
CA ILE A 52 6.38 -13.34 -11.40
C ILE A 52 5.21 -13.64 -10.45
N LEU A 53 5.54 -13.99 -9.22
CA LEU A 53 4.57 -14.30 -8.15
C LEU A 53 4.69 -13.28 -7.02
N GLY A 54 3.54 -12.81 -6.54
CA GLY A 54 3.40 -11.99 -5.35
C GLY A 54 3.16 -12.85 -4.11
N ILE A 55 3.94 -12.62 -3.08
CA ILE A 55 3.91 -13.39 -1.84
C ILE A 55 3.56 -12.46 -0.69
N PRO A 56 2.33 -12.49 -0.16
CA PRO A 56 1.92 -11.61 0.91
C PRO A 56 2.52 -12.02 2.25
N ALA A 57 2.90 -11.00 3.01
CA ALA A 57 3.19 -11.14 4.44
C ALA A 57 1.89 -11.34 5.23
N TYR A 58 2.00 -11.81 6.49
CA TYR A 58 0.84 -11.93 7.37
C TYR A 58 0.16 -10.56 7.55
N CYS A 59 -1.15 -10.52 7.27
CA CYS A 59 -1.93 -9.29 7.25
C CYS A 59 -1.38 -8.22 6.26
N THR A 60 -0.50 -8.61 5.31
CA THR A 60 0.26 -7.69 4.44
C THR A 60 0.96 -6.54 5.19
N ASN A 61 1.14 -6.70 6.50
CA ASN A 61 1.68 -5.67 7.39
C ASN A 61 3.21 -5.66 7.37
N VAL A 62 3.80 -4.47 7.18
CA VAL A 62 5.25 -4.29 7.05
C VAL A 62 6.01 -4.67 8.33
N ASP A 63 5.52 -4.27 9.50
CA ASP A 63 6.22 -4.56 10.77
C ASP A 63 6.17 -6.05 11.11
N ILE A 64 5.03 -6.70 10.86
CA ILE A 64 4.90 -8.15 11.03
C ILE A 64 5.78 -8.90 10.01
N ALA A 65 5.85 -8.40 8.78
CA ALA A 65 6.72 -8.98 7.76
C ALA A 65 8.19 -9.03 8.18
N ILE A 66 8.69 -7.95 8.79
CA ILE A 66 10.09 -7.88 9.27
C ILE A 66 10.40 -9.00 10.27
N GLU A 67 9.44 -9.37 11.10
CA GLU A 67 9.62 -10.37 12.16
C GLU A 67 9.36 -11.80 11.69
N THR A 68 8.47 -12.02 10.69
CA THR A 68 7.85 -13.33 10.49
C THR A 68 7.88 -13.84 9.05
N PHE A 69 8.17 -12.98 8.07
CA PHE A 69 8.13 -13.38 6.66
C PHE A 69 9.29 -14.29 6.30
N VAL A 70 8.96 -15.42 5.70
CA VAL A 70 9.93 -16.35 5.10
C VAL A 70 9.70 -16.35 3.59
N PHE A 71 10.74 -15.99 2.85
CA PHE A 71 10.67 -15.98 1.39
C PHE A 71 10.64 -17.43 0.88
N PRO A 72 9.63 -17.85 0.08
CA PRO A 72 9.55 -19.21 -0.41
C PRO A 72 10.75 -19.60 -1.26
N GLU A 73 11.10 -20.86 -1.27
CA GLU A 73 11.99 -21.43 -2.28
C GLU A 73 11.31 -21.44 -3.65
N ASP A 74 12.05 -21.13 -4.70
CA ASP A 74 11.52 -21.11 -6.07
C ASP A 74 12.55 -21.72 -7.04
N THR A 75 12.07 -22.52 -7.97
CA THR A 75 12.87 -23.05 -9.07
C THR A 75 13.15 -21.99 -10.15
N ALA A 76 12.33 -20.95 -10.22
CA ALA A 76 12.52 -19.82 -11.13
C ALA A 76 13.31 -18.69 -10.43
N LYS A 77 14.44 -18.33 -10.99
CA LYS A 77 15.32 -17.30 -10.42
C LYS A 77 14.71 -15.92 -10.58
N ASP A 78 14.73 -15.12 -9.50
CA ASP A 78 14.30 -13.71 -9.49
C ASP A 78 12.84 -13.52 -9.97
N ARG A 79 11.93 -14.41 -9.55
CA ARG A 79 10.51 -14.40 -9.94
C ARG A 79 9.54 -14.25 -8.79
N LEU A 80 10.02 -13.98 -7.58
CA LEU A 80 9.17 -13.72 -6.42
C LEU A 80 9.29 -12.27 -5.97
N MET A 81 8.18 -11.68 -5.56
CA MET A 81 8.10 -10.35 -4.94
C MET A 81 7.27 -10.45 -3.65
N MET A 82 7.68 -9.77 -2.58
CA MET A 82 6.85 -9.67 -1.38
C MET A 82 5.74 -8.63 -1.58
N ALA A 83 4.52 -8.98 -1.21
CA ALA A 83 3.36 -8.07 -1.17
C ALA A 83 3.15 -7.53 0.25
N VAL A 84 2.99 -6.21 0.36
CA VAL A 84 2.55 -5.53 1.58
C VAL A 84 1.49 -4.49 1.25
N HIS A 85 0.67 -4.12 2.24
CA HIS A 85 -0.31 -3.04 2.15
C HIS A 85 0.02 -1.95 3.16
N CYS A 86 -0.32 -0.69 2.87
CA CYS A 86 -0.13 0.39 3.81
C CYS A 86 -1.17 1.48 3.63
N TYR A 87 -2.05 1.58 4.62
CA TYR A 87 -3.07 2.62 4.74
C TYR A 87 -2.77 3.60 5.89
N ASP A 88 -1.48 3.80 6.20
CA ASP A 88 -1.10 4.75 7.25
C ASP A 88 -1.23 6.22 6.79
N PRO A 89 -1.82 7.09 7.65
CA PRO A 89 -2.46 6.75 8.92
C PRO A 89 -3.93 6.30 8.71
N TYR A 90 -4.31 5.20 9.32
CA TYR A 90 -5.61 4.54 9.15
C TYR A 90 -6.80 5.50 9.23
N ASP A 91 -6.90 6.30 10.28
CA ASP A 91 -8.02 7.21 10.52
C ASP A 91 -8.20 8.28 9.43
N TYR A 92 -7.17 8.55 8.65
CA TYR A 92 -7.22 9.44 7.51
C TYR A 92 -7.56 8.70 6.22
N THR A 93 -7.00 7.55 5.99
CA THR A 93 -7.03 6.89 4.68
C THR A 93 -8.26 6.06 4.42
N LEU A 94 -8.83 5.38 5.42
CA LEU A 94 -9.96 4.46 5.27
C LEU A 94 -11.26 4.98 5.89
N PRO A 95 -11.43 5.12 7.24
CA PRO A 95 -12.71 5.52 7.82
C PRO A 95 -13.01 7.01 7.68
N ALA A 96 -12.05 7.82 7.26
CA ALA A 96 -12.18 9.27 7.12
C ALA A 96 -12.59 10.01 8.42
N THR A 97 -12.27 9.46 9.57
CA THR A 97 -12.49 10.13 10.87
C THR A 97 -11.59 11.36 11.01
N LYS A 98 -10.51 11.40 10.24
CA LYS A 98 -9.63 12.55 10.03
C LYS A 98 -9.71 13.02 8.58
N SER A 99 -9.73 14.32 8.38
CA SER A 99 -9.98 14.93 7.06
C SER A 99 -8.73 15.57 6.43
N GLU A 100 -7.67 15.75 7.20
CA GLU A 100 -6.43 16.37 6.76
C GLU A 100 -5.21 15.52 7.18
N TRP A 101 -4.10 15.66 6.44
CA TRP A 101 -2.85 14.95 6.71
C TRP A 101 -1.64 15.83 6.45
N GLY A 102 -0.56 15.59 7.20
CA GLY A 102 0.72 16.24 7.03
C GLY A 102 0.95 17.42 7.96
N HIS A 103 2.09 18.09 7.79
CA HIS A 103 2.57 19.12 8.73
C HIS A 103 1.73 20.41 8.71
N THR A 104 1.05 20.72 7.61
CA THR A 104 0.20 21.91 7.47
C THR A 104 -1.26 21.67 7.87
N ALA A 105 -1.63 20.44 8.18
CA ALA A 105 -2.98 20.08 8.58
C ALA A 105 -3.34 20.64 9.96
N ASN A 106 -4.60 21.03 10.14
CA ASN A 106 -5.11 21.45 11.44
C ASN A 106 -5.03 20.32 12.46
N ALA A 107 -4.56 20.60 13.66
CA ALA A 107 -4.35 19.60 14.71
C ALA A 107 -5.61 18.78 15.06
N SER A 108 -6.80 19.40 14.99
CA SER A 108 -8.08 18.71 15.22
C SER A 108 -8.47 17.75 14.09
N ASN A 109 -7.99 18.00 12.87
CA ASN A 109 -8.42 17.32 11.66
C ASN A 109 -7.46 16.21 11.21
N LYS A 110 -6.33 16.04 11.89
CA LYS A 110 -5.33 15.01 11.58
C LYS A 110 -5.12 14.04 12.73
N VAL A 111 -4.48 12.91 12.45
CA VAL A 111 -4.00 11.98 13.47
C VAL A 111 -2.88 12.66 14.26
N ALA A 112 -2.99 12.63 15.59
CA ALA A 112 -2.01 13.26 16.47
C ALA A 112 -0.65 12.56 16.35
N GLY A 113 0.41 13.34 16.15
CA GLY A 113 1.76 12.81 16.04
C GLY A 113 2.09 12.16 14.69
N ASP A 114 1.12 12.04 13.78
CA ASP A 114 1.35 11.47 12.46
C ASP A 114 1.56 12.55 11.39
N ASN A 115 2.53 12.32 10.52
CA ASN A 115 2.90 13.23 9.45
C ASN A 115 3.74 12.52 8.37
N GLU A 116 4.33 13.30 7.47
CA GLU A 116 5.15 12.82 6.35
C GLU A 116 6.34 11.96 6.78
N ALA A 117 6.95 12.27 7.94
CA ALA A 117 8.09 11.53 8.45
C ALA A 117 7.69 10.11 8.89
N ASP A 118 6.48 9.94 9.42
CA ASP A 118 6.01 8.62 9.85
C ASP A 118 5.67 7.73 8.65
N LEU A 119 5.02 8.27 7.62
CA LEU A 119 4.82 7.55 6.37
C LEU A 119 6.17 7.20 5.71
N LYS A 120 7.13 8.12 5.71
CA LYS A 120 8.48 7.86 5.18
C LYS A 120 9.18 6.71 5.90
N LYS A 121 9.04 6.60 7.22
CA LYS A 121 9.60 5.48 8.01
C LYS A 121 9.12 4.11 7.54
N VAL A 122 7.87 4.00 7.06
CA VAL A 122 7.37 2.74 6.50
C VAL A 122 8.21 2.31 5.30
N PHE A 123 8.47 3.23 4.36
CA PHE A 123 9.30 2.96 3.19
C PHE A 123 10.78 2.71 3.55
N GLU A 124 11.30 3.41 4.54
CA GLU A 124 12.65 3.18 5.07
C GLU A 124 12.78 1.77 5.66
N LYS A 125 11.77 1.30 6.39
CA LYS A 125 11.72 -0.08 6.92
C LYS A 125 11.69 -1.11 5.78
N ILE A 126 10.85 -0.90 4.77
CA ILE A 126 10.78 -1.78 3.59
C ILE A 126 12.14 -1.83 2.90
N TYR A 127 12.75 -0.69 2.64
CA TYR A 127 14.04 -0.62 1.98
C TYR A 127 15.16 -1.32 2.78
N SER A 128 15.29 -0.99 4.05
CA SER A 128 16.39 -1.49 4.88
C SER A 128 16.27 -2.98 5.21
N ASN A 129 15.04 -3.50 5.34
CA ASN A 129 14.85 -4.90 5.71
C ASN A 129 14.74 -5.85 4.52
N PHE A 130 14.31 -5.37 3.35
CA PHE A 130 14.02 -6.20 2.20
C PHE A 130 14.77 -5.76 0.93
N ILE A 131 14.47 -4.59 0.37
CA ILE A 131 14.98 -4.18 -0.95
C ILE A 131 16.50 -4.10 -0.96
N SER A 132 17.14 -3.51 0.06
CA SER A 132 18.60 -3.43 0.15
C SER A 132 19.29 -4.81 0.27
N LYS A 133 18.53 -5.84 0.59
CA LYS A 133 18.98 -7.23 0.67
C LYS A 133 18.62 -8.06 -0.57
N GLY A 134 18.12 -7.41 -1.61
CA GLY A 134 17.76 -8.06 -2.87
C GLY A 134 16.38 -8.71 -2.91
N ILE A 135 15.51 -8.46 -1.92
CA ILE A 135 14.13 -8.93 -1.90
C ILE A 135 13.23 -7.85 -2.51
N PRO A 136 12.66 -8.06 -3.70
CA PRO A 136 11.73 -7.10 -4.30
C PRO A 136 10.43 -7.02 -3.49
N VAL A 137 9.93 -5.80 -3.29
CA VAL A 137 8.68 -5.55 -2.57
C VAL A 137 7.78 -4.67 -3.43
N TYR A 138 6.49 -4.94 -3.45
CA TYR A 138 5.49 -4.01 -3.97
C TYR A 138 4.40 -3.73 -2.93
N MET A 139 3.84 -2.54 -3.00
CA MET A 139 2.70 -2.14 -2.22
C MET A 139 1.44 -2.55 -2.99
N GLY A 140 0.86 -3.70 -2.64
CA GLY A 140 -0.30 -4.29 -3.31
C GLY A 140 -1.55 -3.44 -3.15
N GLU A 141 -1.67 -2.75 -2.02
CA GLU A 141 -2.73 -1.78 -1.78
C GLU A 141 -2.22 -0.58 -0.97
N PHE A 142 -2.66 0.58 -1.38
CA PHE A 142 -2.61 1.82 -0.63
C PHE A 142 -3.70 2.74 -1.12
N GLY A 143 -4.04 3.77 -0.35
CA GLY A 143 -5.02 4.73 -0.84
C GLY A 143 -5.39 5.77 0.20
N CYS A 144 -6.31 6.62 -0.22
CA CYS A 144 -6.98 7.59 0.62
C CYS A 144 -8.38 7.80 0.07
N VAL A 145 -9.39 7.67 0.90
CA VAL A 145 -10.80 7.85 0.51
C VAL A 145 -11.05 9.19 -0.18
N ASN A 146 -12.03 9.23 -1.05
CA ASN A 146 -12.49 10.45 -1.70
C ASN A 146 -13.05 11.46 -0.69
N ARG A 147 -12.84 12.73 -0.95
CA ARG A 147 -13.11 13.85 -0.05
C ARG A 147 -14.22 14.76 -0.60
N ALA A 148 -15.01 15.34 0.33
CA ALA A 148 -16.19 16.13 -0.05
C ALA A 148 -15.84 17.61 -0.32
N THR A 149 -14.94 18.21 0.44
CA THR A 149 -14.63 19.64 0.34
C THR A 149 -13.34 19.90 -0.42
N ALA A 150 -13.23 21.06 -1.06
CA ALA A 150 -12.03 21.45 -1.81
C ALA A 150 -10.75 21.41 -0.95
N ARG A 151 -10.86 21.78 0.34
CA ARG A 151 -9.74 21.72 1.27
C ARG A 151 -9.31 20.28 1.52
N GLU A 152 -10.23 19.38 1.83
CA GLU A 152 -9.94 17.97 2.06
C GLU A 152 -9.37 17.29 0.81
N GLN A 153 -9.88 17.64 -0.37
CA GLN A 153 -9.39 17.17 -1.67
C GLN A 153 -7.94 17.63 -1.93
N ALA A 154 -7.58 18.84 -1.51
CA ALA A 154 -6.20 19.30 -1.59
C ALA A 154 -5.26 18.46 -0.72
N PHE A 155 -5.68 18.07 0.50
CA PHE A 155 -4.91 17.17 1.35
C PHE A 155 -4.88 15.73 0.80
N GLN A 156 -5.96 15.22 0.19
CA GLN A 156 -5.96 13.93 -0.50
C GLN A 156 -4.93 13.90 -1.62
N GLN A 157 -4.93 14.92 -2.49
CA GLN A 157 -3.96 15.02 -3.57
C GLN A 157 -2.52 15.15 -3.05
N TYR A 158 -2.32 15.88 -1.95
CA TYR A 158 -1.03 16.01 -1.30
C TYR A 158 -0.52 14.67 -0.76
N TYR A 159 -1.35 13.92 -0.05
CA TYR A 159 -1.05 12.58 0.44
C TYR A 159 -0.64 11.65 -0.71
N LEU A 160 -1.46 11.57 -1.75
CA LEU A 160 -1.20 10.73 -2.92
C LEU A 160 0.10 11.12 -3.65
N LYS A 161 0.39 12.42 -3.78
CA LYS A 161 1.66 12.91 -4.35
C LYS A 161 2.86 12.48 -3.52
N TYR A 162 2.78 12.64 -2.21
CA TYR A 162 3.87 12.31 -1.30
C TYR A 162 4.11 10.80 -1.27
N TYR A 163 3.03 10.01 -1.20
CA TYR A 163 3.09 8.55 -1.26
C TYR A 163 3.73 8.05 -2.56
N ALA A 164 3.25 8.53 -3.71
CA ALA A 164 3.81 8.15 -5.01
C ALA A 164 5.30 8.48 -5.14
N LYS A 165 5.73 9.61 -4.56
CA LYS A 165 7.14 10.00 -4.57
C LYS A 165 7.99 9.12 -3.64
N LEU A 166 7.45 8.72 -2.48
CA LEU A 166 8.10 7.73 -1.61
C LEU A 166 8.25 6.39 -2.34
N ALA A 167 7.18 5.89 -2.95
CA ALA A 167 7.17 4.66 -3.72
C ALA A 167 8.28 4.66 -4.79
N LYS A 168 8.39 5.74 -5.56
CA LYS A 168 9.45 5.92 -6.54
C LYS A 168 10.84 5.99 -5.92
N THR A 169 11.00 6.76 -4.84
CA THR A 169 12.30 6.99 -4.20
C THR A 169 12.90 5.70 -3.63
N TYR A 170 12.06 4.86 -3.04
CA TYR A 170 12.49 3.61 -2.41
C TYR A 170 12.38 2.39 -3.32
N GLY A 171 11.94 2.56 -4.59
CA GLY A 171 11.82 1.45 -5.54
C GLY A 171 10.71 0.45 -5.20
N VAL A 172 9.62 0.91 -4.59
CA VAL A 172 8.44 0.11 -4.22
C VAL A 172 7.29 0.44 -5.18
N PRO A 173 7.02 -0.36 -6.21
CA PRO A 173 5.81 -0.19 -7.02
C PRO A 173 4.58 -0.21 -6.12
N ALA A 174 3.64 0.72 -6.33
CA ALA A 174 2.47 0.86 -5.48
C ALA A 174 1.18 0.90 -6.31
N ILE A 175 0.16 0.16 -5.87
CA ILE A 175 -1.12 -0.01 -6.55
C ILE A 175 -2.20 0.72 -5.75
N LEU A 176 -2.80 1.75 -6.36
CA LEU A 176 -3.88 2.49 -5.75
C LEU A 176 -5.13 1.60 -5.63
N TRP A 177 -5.66 1.48 -4.41
CA TRP A 177 -6.89 0.75 -4.14
C TRP A 177 -8.11 1.49 -4.68
N ASP A 178 -8.94 0.78 -5.44
CA ASP A 178 -10.23 1.23 -5.95
C ASP A 178 -11.28 0.14 -5.72
N ASN A 179 -12.21 0.38 -4.79
CA ASN A 179 -13.28 -0.57 -4.46
C ASN A 179 -14.61 -0.29 -5.18
N GLY A 180 -14.64 0.67 -6.11
CA GLY A 180 -15.84 1.06 -6.84
C GLY A 180 -16.88 1.80 -6.00
N ALA A 181 -16.65 2.06 -4.71
CA ALA A 181 -17.59 2.74 -3.83
C ALA A 181 -17.59 4.25 -4.08
N LYS A 182 -18.57 4.74 -4.81
CA LYS A 182 -18.72 6.16 -5.20
C LYS A 182 -19.10 7.06 -4.01
N GLY A 183 -18.77 8.34 -4.12
CA GLY A 183 -19.02 9.38 -3.12
C GLY A 183 -17.75 9.73 -2.35
N ALA A 184 -17.90 10.31 -1.15
CA ALA A 184 -16.81 10.74 -0.28
C ALA A 184 -17.00 10.20 1.14
N GLY A 185 -15.91 10.07 1.91
CA GLY A 185 -15.93 9.61 3.29
C GLY A 185 -15.58 8.14 3.44
N ASN A 186 -16.03 7.52 4.52
CA ASN A 186 -15.66 6.17 4.92
C ASN A 186 -15.72 5.16 3.78
N GLU A 187 -14.61 4.49 3.49
CA GLU A 187 -14.46 3.44 2.48
C GLU A 187 -14.87 3.85 1.05
N LYS A 188 -14.84 5.15 0.71
CA LYS A 188 -15.19 5.64 -0.62
C LYS A 188 -13.94 5.82 -1.49
N HIS A 189 -13.55 4.75 -2.19
CA HIS A 189 -12.34 4.69 -3.02
C HIS A 189 -12.64 4.54 -4.53
N ALA A 190 -13.81 4.94 -5.02
CA ALA A 190 -14.08 4.87 -6.44
C ALA A 190 -13.36 6.00 -7.19
N PHE A 191 -12.33 5.66 -7.93
CA PHE A 191 -11.62 6.56 -8.85
C PHE A 191 -12.04 6.34 -10.30
N ILE A 192 -12.15 5.06 -10.70
CA ILE A 192 -12.54 4.63 -12.05
C ILE A 192 -13.87 3.89 -11.98
N ASP A 193 -14.79 4.18 -12.87
CA ASP A 193 -15.99 3.39 -13.05
C ASP A 193 -15.64 2.08 -13.74
N HIS A 194 -15.75 0.96 -13.02
CA HIS A 194 -15.33 -0.35 -13.50
C HIS A 194 -16.14 -0.87 -14.69
N GLY A 195 -17.32 -0.32 -14.95
CA GLY A 195 -18.15 -0.69 -16.09
C GLY A 195 -17.78 0.06 -17.37
N THR A 196 -17.30 1.31 -17.24
CA THR A 196 -17.04 2.18 -18.40
C THR A 196 -15.55 2.46 -18.63
N GLY A 197 -14.71 2.31 -17.59
CA GLY A 197 -13.30 2.70 -17.60
C GLY A 197 -13.07 4.21 -17.46
N GLU A 198 -14.13 5.00 -17.27
CA GLU A 198 -14.05 6.44 -17.11
C GLU A 198 -13.82 6.85 -15.65
N TYR A 199 -13.29 8.04 -15.42
CA TYR A 199 -13.19 8.56 -14.05
C TYR A 199 -14.56 8.78 -13.41
N CYS A 200 -14.72 8.37 -12.15
CA CYS A 200 -15.98 8.50 -11.42
C CYS A 200 -16.43 9.95 -11.21
N SER A 201 -15.48 10.88 -11.15
CA SER A 201 -15.73 12.33 -11.02
C SER A 201 -14.52 13.16 -11.44
N PRO A 202 -14.66 14.49 -11.62
CA PRO A 202 -13.51 15.38 -11.83
C PRO A 202 -12.51 15.35 -10.69
N GLU A 203 -12.96 15.21 -9.44
CA GLU A 203 -12.11 15.12 -8.24
C GLU A 203 -11.33 13.81 -8.21
N ALA A 204 -11.98 12.68 -8.55
CA ALA A 204 -11.32 11.38 -8.70
C ALA A 204 -10.23 11.43 -9.77
N LYS A 205 -10.53 12.07 -10.91
CA LYS A 205 -9.56 12.31 -11.96
C LYS A 205 -8.36 13.14 -11.46
N ALA A 206 -8.63 14.23 -10.74
CA ALA A 206 -7.58 15.09 -10.19
C ALA A 206 -6.69 14.34 -9.18
N ALA A 207 -7.27 13.49 -8.34
CA ALA A 207 -6.54 12.65 -7.39
C ALA A 207 -5.59 11.66 -8.10
N VAL A 208 -6.09 10.92 -9.09
CA VAL A 208 -5.26 9.99 -9.88
C VAL A 208 -4.18 10.73 -10.67
N GLN A 209 -4.50 11.86 -11.28
CA GLN A 209 -3.52 12.67 -11.99
C GLN A 209 -2.44 13.23 -11.07
N ALA A 210 -2.78 13.62 -9.84
CA ALA A 210 -1.84 14.06 -8.83
C ALA A 210 -0.85 12.95 -8.46
N LEU A 211 -1.34 11.73 -8.27
CA LEU A 211 -0.53 10.54 -8.00
C LEU A 211 0.42 10.23 -9.17
N VAL A 212 -0.12 10.02 -10.36
CA VAL A 212 0.65 9.64 -11.55
C VAL A 212 1.65 10.74 -11.92
N GLY A 213 1.22 12.00 -11.87
CA GLY A 213 2.08 13.15 -12.13
C GLY A 213 3.24 13.24 -11.15
N SER A 214 3.01 12.95 -9.87
CA SER A 214 4.07 12.93 -8.86
C SER A 214 5.08 11.79 -9.10
N TYR A 215 4.62 10.61 -9.47
CA TYR A 215 5.51 9.50 -9.78
C TYR A 215 6.41 9.80 -10.98
N THR A 216 5.90 10.47 -12.00
CA THR A 216 6.60 10.70 -13.28
C THR A 216 7.44 11.95 -13.33
N ASN A 217 7.10 13.01 -12.58
CA ASN A 217 7.81 14.28 -12.61
C ASN A 217 9.19 14.24 -11.90
N SER A 218 9.96 15.33 -12.05
CA SER A 218 11.29 15.49 -11.45
C SER A 218 11.29 16.10 -10.04
N LEU A 219 10.12 16.44 -9.48
CA LEU A 219 10.04 16.98 -8.13
C LEU A 219 10.60 16.00 -7.09
N THR A 220 11.24 16.53 -6.07
CA THR A 220 11.73 15.77 -4.91
C THR A 220 10.65 15.65 -3.83
N LEU A 221 10.88 14.80 -2.83
CA LEU A 221 10.05 14.76 -1.62
C LEU A 221 9.99 16.12 -0.92
N ASP A 222 11.12 16.82 -0.89
CA ASP A 222 11.26 18.15 -0.29
C ASP A 222 10.42 19.21 -1.04
N ASP A 223 10.40 19.15 -2.37
CA ASP A 223 9.55 20.01 -3.19
C ASP A 223 8.07 19.78 -2.90
N ILE A 224 7.64 18.51 -2.78
CA ILE A 224 6.26 18.17 -2.45
C ILE A 224 5.92 18.65 -1.04
N TYR A 225 6.80 18.42 -0.06
CA TYR A 225 6.65 18.87 1.32
C TYR A 225 6.44 20.38 1.42
N ARG A 226 7.29 21.19 0.76
CA ARG A 226 7.17 22.64 0.75
C ARG A 226 5.91 23.17 0.08
N ASN A 227 5.30 22.38 -0.81
CA ASN A 227 4.07 22.70 -1.52
C ASN A 227 2.82 22.02 -0.90
N ALA A 228 2.88 21.64 0.37
CA ALA A 228 1.74 21.17 1.13
C ALA A 228 0.58 22.18 1.13
N PRO A 229 -0.68 21.75 1.24
CA PRO A 229 -1.83 22.65 1.30
C PRO A 229 -1.65 23.70 2.39
N LYS A 230 -1.92 24.97 2.07
CA LYS A 230 -1.81 26.08 3.02
C LYS A 230 -3.14 26.29 3.76
N ASN A 231 -3.05 26.80 4.98
CA ASN A 231 -4.21 27.23 5.78
C ASN A 231 -4.90 28.46 5.15
#